data_957d1a728fb48644e1dc2ca2329bf4a4
#
_entry.id   957d1a728fb48644e1dc2ca2329bf4a4
#
_cell.length_a   1.000
_cell.length_b   1.000
_cell.length_c   1.000
_cell.angle_alpha   90.00
_cell.angle_beta   90.00
_cell.angle_gamma   90.00
#
_symmetry.space_group_name_H-M   'P 1'
#
loop_
_entity.id
_entity.type
_entity.pdbx_description
1 polymer ?
#
loop_
_entity_poly.entity_id
_entity_poly.type
_entity_poly.pdbx_seq_one_letter_code
_entity_poly.pdbx_strand_id
1 'polypeptide(L)'
;MDYKLSSELSKILILSKEEANKLQQQFVGSEHLLLGLIRNEKSIQDLFLSMNINPQVLEQEIISHISKESHQNQQTYTTLSLNQEATRLLRIGCLEARLYKEDVVKTEHLLLAMLRDNKNIAGK
;
A
#
# COMPACT_ATOMS: atom_id res chain seq x y z
N MET A 1 17.19 -10.16 1.44
CA MET A 1 16.24 -11.14 0.90
C MET A 1 15.87 -10.75 -0.52
N ASP A 2 16.24 -11.60 -1.46
CA ASP A 2 15.99 -11.31 -2.87
C ASP A 2 14.63 -11.84 -3.28
N TYR A 3 13.77 -10.95 -3.67
CA TYR A 3 12.48 -11.31 -4.25
C TYR A 3 12.19 -10.35 -5.39
N LYS A 4 11.45 -10.85 -6.36
CA LYS A 4 11.06 -10.06 -7.52
C LYS A 4 9.66 -9.53 -7.32
N LEU A 5 9.48 -8.27 -7.62
CA LEU A 5 8.16 -7.64 -7.59
C LEU A 5 7.61 -7.62 -9.01
N SER A 6 6.31 -7.84 -9.15
CA SER A 6 5.67 -7.70 -10.45
C SER A 6 5.79 -6.26 -10.95
N SER A 7 5.65 -6.07 -12.26
CA SER A 7 5.71 -4.71 -12.80
C SER A 7 4.59 -3.85 -12.24
N GLU A 8 3.42 -4.44 -12.01
CA GLU A 8 2.28 -3.76 -11.42
C GLU A 8 2.58 -3.32 -10.00
N LEU A 9 3.16 -4.21 -9.19
CA LEU A 9 3.50 -3.87 -7.81
C LEU A 9 4.60 -2.83 -7.75
N SER A 10 5.61 -2.94 -8.62
CA SER A 10 6.67 -1.93 -8.69
C SER A 10 6.10 -0.55 -9.01
N LYS A 11 5.14 -0.50 -9.94
CA LYS A 11 4.46 0.75 -10.28
C LYS A 11 3.68 1.30 -9.08
N ILE A 12 3.00 0.43 -8.34
CA ILE A 12 2.26 0.82 -7.15
C ILE A 12 3.21 1.46 -6.13
N LEU A 13 4.39 0.89 -5.94
CA LEU A 13 5.37 1.44 -5.01
C LEU A 13 5.81 2.84 -5.43
N ILE A 14 6.04 3.05 -6.72
CA ILE A 14 6.41 4.37 -7.24
C ILE A 14 5.29 5.37 -7.01
N LEU A 15 4.06 4.98 -7.32
CA LEU A 15 2.89 5.85 -7.13
C LEU A 15 2.66 6.14 -5.65
N SER A 16 2.93 5.17 -4.78
CA SER A 16 2.80 5.36 -3.34
C SER A 16 3.79 6.41 -2.84
N LYS A 17 5.01 6.38 -3.35
CA LYS A 17 6.02 7.39 -3.00
C LYS A 17 5.59 8.78 -3.48
N GLU A 18 5.04 8.87 -4.68
CA GLU A 18 4.54 10.14 -5.20
C GLU A 18 3.40 10.67 -4.33
N GLU A 19 2.50 9.80 -3.91
CA GLU A 19 1.37 10.18 -3.08
C GLU A 19 1.84 10.65 -1.70
N ALA A 20 2.80 9.93 -1.10
CA ALA A 20 3.35 10.32 0.19
C ALA A 20 4.01 11.70 0.10
N ASN A 21 4.74 11.94 -0.98
CA ASN A 21 5.40 13.21 -1.21
C ASN A 21 4.37 14.34 -1.35
N LYS A 22 3.31 14.07 -2.11
CA LYS A 22 2.21 15.00 -2.34
C LYS A 22 1.52 15.37 -1.03
N LEU A 23 1.39 14.41 -0.11
CA LEU A 23 0.76 14.62 1.19
C LEU A 23 1.77 15.06 2.26
N GLN A 24 2.99 15.36 1.84
CA GLN A 24 4.05 15.87 2.71
C GLN A 24 4.39 14.93 3.86
N GLN A 25 4.38 13.63 3.58
CA GLN A 25 4.77 12.61 4.53
C GLN A 25 6.25 12.28 4.37
N GLN A 26 6.93 11.96 5.47
CA GLN A 26 8.35 11.64 5.46
C GLN A 26 8.64 10.23 4.95
N PHE A 27 7.70 9.33 5.13
CA PHE A 27 7.90 7.93 4.78
C PHE A 27 6.66 7.39 4.07
N VAL A 28 6.86 6.34 3.29
CA VAL A 28 5.76 5.63 2.67
C VAL A 28 5.28 4.56 3.65
N GLY A 29 4.05 4.68 4.09
CA GLY A 29 3.44 3.73 5.01
C GLY A 29 2.44 2.82 4.32
N SER A 30 1.80 1.96 5.11
CA SER A 30 0.79 1.04 4.59
C SER A 30 -0.39 1.78 3.97
N GLU A 31 -0.75 2.94 4.51
CA GLU A 31 -1.84 3.75 3.99
C GLU A 31 -1.57 4.20 2.57
N HIS A 32 -0.33 4.60 2.28
CA HIS A 32 0.06 5.01 0.94
C HIS A 32 0.04 3.85 -0.03
N LEU A 33 0.48 2.67 0.43
CA LEU A 33 0.44 1.47 -0.39
C LEU A 33 -1.01 1.10 -0.72
N LEU A 34 -1.89 1.18 0.26
CA LEU A 34 -3.31 0.87 0.05
C LEU A 34 -3.94 1.86 -0.93
N LEU A 35 -3.64 3.16 -0.81
CA LEU A 35 -4.12 4.15 -1.78
C LEU A 35 -3.66 3.80 -3.19
N GLY A 36 -2.39 3.43 -3.35
CA GLY A 36 -1.87 3.05 -4.64
C GLY A 36 -2.61 1.87 -5.23
N LEU A 37 -2.87 0.85 -4.41
CA LEU A 37 -3.62 -0.33 -4.85
C LEU A 37 -5.04 0.04 -5.28
N ILE A 38 -5.75 0.81 -4.47
CA ILE A 38 -7.14 1.17 -4.75
C ILE A 38 -7.25 1.99 -6.03
N ARG A 39 -6.33 2.92 -6.23
CA ARG A 39 -6.41 3.81 -7.39
C ARG A 39 -6.01 3.16 -8.70
N ASN A 40 -5.15 2.14 -8.64
CA ASN A 40 -4.50 1.65 -9.85
C ASN A 40 -4.80 0.20 -10.21
N GLU A 41 -5.46 -0.54 -9.33
CA GLU A 41 -5.77 -1.94 -9.58
C GLU A 41 -7.27 -2.15 -9.61
N LYS A 42 -7.79 -2.36 -10.82
CA LYS A 42 -9.23 -2.54 -11.00
C LYS A 42 -9.72 -3.79 -10.28
N SER A 43 -8.93 -4.85 -10.28
CA SER A 43 -9.32 -6.09 -9.59
C SER A 43 -9.54 -5.86 -8.11
N ILE A 44 -8.74 -4.99 -7.50
CA ILE A 44 -8.89 -4.67 -6.08
C ILE A 44 -10.11 -3.79 -5.85
N GLN A 45 -10.37 -2.85 -6.75
CA GLN A 45 -11.59 -2.05 -6.69
C GLN A 45 -12.82 -2.94 -6.77
N ASP A 46 -12.82 -3.90 -7.70
CA ASP A 46 -13.93 -4.82 -7.86
C ASP A 46 -14.11 -5.71 -6.63
N LEU A 47 -13.02 -6.10 -6.01
CA LEU A 47 -13.07 -6.90 -4.78
C LEU A 47 -13.77 -6.13 -3.67
N PHE A 48 -13.40 -4.87 -3.46
CA PHE A 48 -14.02 -4.05 -2.43
C PHE A 48 -15.50 -3.83 -2.73
N LEU A 49 -15.86 -3.61 -4.00
CA LEU A 49 -17.25 -3.45 -4.38
C LEU A 49 -18.05 -4.72 -4.10
N SER A 50 -17.45 -5.89 -4.32
CA SER A 50 -18.14 -7.16 -4.02
C SER A 50 -18.37 -7.34 -2.54
N MET A 51 -17.61 -6.65 -1.70
CA MET A 51 -17.75 -6.68 -0.24
C MET A 51 -18.61 -5.52 0.27
N ASN A 52 -19.30 -4.82 -0.63
CA ASN A 52 -20.14 -3.65 -0.30
C ASN A 52 -19.31 -2.49 0.26
N ILE A 53 -18.06 -2.40 -0.14
CA ILE A 53 -17.19 -1.29 0.23
C ILE A 53 -16.97 -0.43 -1.01
N ASN A 54 -17.30 0.86 -0.92
CA ASN A 54 -17.07 1.79 -2.01
C ASN A 54 -15.60 2.22 -1.98
N PRO A 55 -14.80 1.91 -3.02
CA PRO A 55 -13.39 2.26 -3.00
C PRO A 55 -13.13 3.77 -2.87
N GLN A 56 -14.01 4.60 -3.44
CA GLN A 56 -13.84 6.05 -3.35
C GLN A 56 -14.04 6.57 -1.93
N VAL A 57 -14.99 5.99 -1.20
CA VAL A 57 -15.22 6.36 0.19
C VAL A 57 -14.04 5.92 1.03
N LEU A 58 -13.55 4.70 0.81
CA LEU A 58 -12.39 4.18 1.52
C LEU A 58 -11.17 5.05 1.26
N GLU A 59 -10.98 5.48 0.02
CA GLU A 59 -9.87 6.36 -0.35
C GLU A 59 -9.93 7.66 0.44
N GLN A 60 -11.11 8.26 0.54
CA GLN A 60 -11.28 9.51 1.30
C GLN A 60 -10.99 9.31 2.79
N GLU A 61 -11.39 8.19 3.34
CA GLU A 61 -11.11 7.89 4.74
C GLU A 61 -9.62 7.74 4.98
N ILE A 62 -8.91 7.07 4.07
CA ILE A 62 -7.47 6.90 4.19
C ILE A 62 -6.77 8.24 4.11
N ILE A 63 -7.14 9.08 3.17
CA ILE A 63 -6.54 10.41 3.02
C ILE A 63 -6.78 11.24 4.27
N SER A 64 -7.98 11.18 4.81
CA SER A 64 -8.31 11.88 6.04
C SER A 64 -7.45 11.41 7.21
N HIS A 65 -7.24 10.09 7.31
CA HIS A 65 -6.41 9.52 8.36
C HIS A 65 -4.96 9.98 8.24
N ILE A 66 -4.42 9.97 7.04
CA ILE A 66 -3.05 10.44 6.79
C ILE A 66 -2.92 11.91 7.15
N SER A 67 -3.89 12.72 6.74
CA SER A 67 -3.86 14.17 6.99
C SER A 67 -3.83 14.50 8.47
N LYS A 68 -4.52 13.71 9.29
CA LYS A 68 -4.54 13.91 10.74
C LYS A 68 -3.18 13.64 11.38
N GLU A 69 -2.40 12.77 10.78
CA GLU A 69 -1.08 12.41 11.30
C GLU A 69 0.02 13.21 10.63
N SER A 70 -0.35 14.07 9.68
CA SER A 70 0.62 14.84 8.93
C SER A 70 1.26 15.90 9.80
N HIS A 71 2.57 15.93 9.81
CA HIS A 71 3.32 17.03 10.37
C HIS A 71 3.49 18.06 9.27
N GLN A 72 3.35 19.33 9.62
CA GLN A 72 3.49 20.40 8.63
C GLN A 72 4.95 20.54 8.22
N ASN A 73 5.39 19.64 7.39
CA ASN A 73 6.73 19.66 6.85
C ASN A 73 6.62 20.05 5.38
N GLN A 74 7.20 21.18 5.03
CA GLN A 74 7.10 21.70 3.68
C GLN A 74 8.23 21.22 2.77
N GLN A 75 9.09 20.35 3.28
CA GLN A 75 10.15 19.80 2.45
C GLN A 75 9.59 18.80 1.45
N THR A 76 10.12 18.87 0.24
CA THR A 76 9.83 17.88 -0.78
C THR A 76 10.94 16.83 -0.75
N TYR A 77 10.58 15.58 -0.71
CA TYR A 77 11.53 14.48 -0.67
C TYR A 77 11.68 13.90 -2.06
N THR A 78 12.92 13.86 -2.56
CA THR A 78 13.19 13.28 -3.87
C THR A 78 13.15 11.77 -3.84
N THR A 79 13.52 11.19 -2.68
CA THR A 79 13.49 9.75 -2.49
C THR A 79 12.92 9.45 -1.11
N LEU A 80 11.81 8.73 -1.09
CA LEU A 80 11.19 8.35 0.17
C LEU A 80 11.42 6.87 0.44
N SER A 81 11.73 6.57 1.69
CA SER A 81 11.88 5.21 2.15
C SER A 81 10.56 4.68 2.69
N LEU A 82 10.38 3.38 2.59
CA LEU A 82 9.25 2.73 3.23
C LEU A 82 9.47 2.73 4.75
N ASN A 83 8.38 2.95 5.51
CA ASN A 83 8.49 2.83 6.95
C ASN A 83 8.53 1.35 7.35
N GLN A 84 8.68 1.09 8.66
CA GLN A 84 8.80 -0.28 9.14
C GLN A 84 7.57 -1.13 8.81
N GLU A 85 6.40 -0.54 8.94
CA GLU A 85 5.16 -1.25 8.66
C GLU A 85 5.05 -1.64 7.19
N ALA A 86 5.35 -0.71 6.28
CA ALA A 86 5.30 -0.99 4.85
C ALA A 86 6.33 -2.05 4.48
N THR A 87 7.53 -1.97 5.04
CA THR A 87 8.58 -2.95 4.79
C THR A 87 8.13 -4.34 5.26
N ARG A 88 7.51 -4.39 6.44
CA ARG A 88 7.00 -5.66 6.98
C ARG A 88 5.93 -6.24 6.07
N LEU A 89 5.03 -5.41 5.56
CA LEU A 89 3.96 -5.88 4.68
C LEU A 89 4.53 -6.48 3.39
N LEU A 90 5.55 -5.85 2.82
CA LEU A 90 6.18 -6.41 1.62
C LEU A 90 6.86 -7.74 1.92
N ARG A 91 7.44 -7.87 3.10
CA ARG A 91 8.07 -9.11 3.51
C ARG A 91 7.03 -10.22 3.68
N ILE A 92 5.89 -9.88 4.30
CA ILE A 92 4.78 -10.84 4.44
C ILE A 92 4.24 -11.20 3.06
N GLY A 93 4.13 -10.23 2.15
CA GLY A 93 3.72 -10.47 0.78
C GLY A 93 4.64 -11.46 0.07
N CYS A 94 5.93 -11.35 0.33
CA CYS A 94 6.90 -12.29 -0.21
C CYS A 94 6.64 -13.72 0.30
N LEU A 95 6.32 -13.86 1.60
CA LEU A 95 5.99 -15.15 2.18
C LEU A 95 4.70 -15.71 1.58
N GLU A 96 3.70 -14.85 1.32
CA GLU A 96 2.47 -15.25 0.67
C GLU A 96 2.75 -15.82 -0.72
N ALA A 97 3.60 -15.11 -1.49
CA ALA A 97 3.95 -15.58 -2.83
C ALA A 97 4.58 -16.98 -2.77
N ARG A 98 5.47 -17.20 -1.80
CA ARG A 98 6.10 -18.51 -1.63
C ARG A 98 5.11 -19.59 -1.26
N LEU A 99 4.11 -19.27 -0.45
CA LEU A 99 3.07 -20.23 -0.09
C LEU A 99 2.31 -20.72 -1.32
N TYR A 100 2.14 -19.84 -2.30
CA TYR A 100 1.48 -20.20 -3.56
C TYR A 100 2.48 -20.63 -4.63
N LYS A 101 3.74 -20.85 -4.24
CA LYS A 101 4.81 -21.31 -5.13
C LYS A 101 5.04 -20.38 -6.29
N GLU A 102 4.95 -19.08 -6.03
CA GLU A 102 5.21 -18.06 -7.02
C GLU A 102 6.54 -17.36 -6.75
N ASP A 103 7.27 -17.07 -7.81
CA ASP A 103 8.56 -16.40 -7.72
C ASP A 103 8.44 -14.88 -7.69
N VAL A 104 7.27 -14.36 -8.04
CA VAL A 104 7.05 -12.94 -8.19
C VAL A 104 6.00 -12.49 -7.18
N VAL A 105 6.30 -11.43 -6.44
CA VAL A 105 5.35 -10.82 -5.50
C VAL A 105 4.45 -9.88 -6.29
N LYS A 106 3.16 -10.14 -6.26
CA LYS A 106 2.16 -9.39 -7.00
C LYS A 106 1.34 -8.51 -6.07
N THR A 107 0.53 -7.62 -6.64
CA THR A 107 -0.33 -6.73 -5.87
C THR A 107 -1.27 -7.52 -4.96
N GLU A 108 -1.77 -8.66 -5.42
CA GLU A 108 -2.65 -9.51 -4.61
C GLU A 108 -1.95 -10.04 -3.36
N HIS A 109 -0.64 -10.32 -3.44
CA HIS A 109 0.12 -10.76 -2.28
C HIS A 109 0.25 -9.66 -1.26
N LEU A 110 0.43 -8.43 -1.71
CA LEU A 110 0.49 -7.28 -0.81
C LEU A 110 -0.86 -7.07 -0.12
N LEU A 111 -1.94 -7.19 -0.87
CA LEU A 111 -3.28 -7.05 -0.30
C LEU A 111 -3.53 -8.13 0.76
N LEU A 112 -3.15 -9.38 0.48
CA LEU A 112 -3.29 -10.45 1.45
C LEU A 112 -2.49 -10.16 2.72
N ALA A 113 -1.29 -9.62 2.56
CA ALA A 113 -0.47 -9.25 3.71
C ALA A 113 -1.17 -8.20 4.58
N MET A 114 -1.78 -7.22 3.93
CA MET A 114 -2.52 -6.19 4.65
C MET A 114 -3.70 -6.76 5.41
N LEU A 115 -4.43 -7.70 4.80
CA LEU A 115 -5.59 -8.30 5.43
C LEU A 115 -5.21 -9.20 6.60
N ARG A 116 -4.04 -9.79 6.55
CA ARG A 116 -3.55 -10.63 7.65
C ARG A 116 -2.98 -9.82 8.80
N ASP A 117 -2.57 -8.59 8.54
CA ASP A 117 -1.96 -7.73 9.55
C ASP A 117 -3.00 -6.79 10.13
N ASN A 118 -3.47 -7.12 11.33
CA ASN A 118 -4.53 -6.35 11.98
C ASN A 118 -4.08 -5.00 12.54
N LYS A 119 -2.79 -4.69 12.40
CA LYS A 119 -2.24 -3.45 12.93
C LYS A 119 -2.32 -2.30 11.94
N ASN A 120 -2.67 -2.58 10.68
CA ASN A 120 -2.79 -1.55 9.67
C ASN A 120 -4.25 -1.25 9.38
N ILE A 121 -4.49 -0.15 8.66
CA ILE A 121 -5.84 0.33 8.41
C ILE A 121 -6.65 -0.64 7.55
N ALA A 122 -6.01 -1.40 6.67
CA ALA A 122 -6.70 -2.34 5.80
C ALA A 122 -7.17 -3.58 6.54
N GLY A 123 -6.52 -3.92 7.65
CA GLY A 123 -6.85 -5.12 8.42
C GLY A 123 -7.98 -4.92 9.44
N LYS A 124 -8.49 -3.72 9.52
CA LYS A 124 -9.57 -3.42 10.49
C LYS A 124 -10.94 -3.66 9.89
#